data_42a508bf4f0c45f0f611a4748902e37f
#
_entry.id   42a508bf4f0c45f0f611a4748902e37f
#
_cell.length_a   1.000
_cell.length_b   1.000
_cell.length_c   1.000
_cell.angle_alpha   90.00
_cell.angle_beta   90.00
_cell.angle_gamma   90.00
#
_symmetry.space_group_name_H-M   'P 1'
#
loop_
_entity.id
_entity.type
_entity.pdbx_description
1 polymer ?
#
loop_
_entity_poly.entity_id
_entity_poly.type
_entity_poly.pdbx_seq_one_letter_code
_entity_poly.pdbx_strand_id
1 'polypeptide(L)'
;IWLRTEDRREVAEMRHRLAAALWTDEPAPLYLPDDPTRYLLASVRGSTDLDEITDDCPTTTVTFHIRDPDYYGQKRRMEVSAGNVYVNAGGNRPAHLKVTAKPAAGSTWRITNVDTGEFVAINTALTSSSTIRLDMATEHATVNNQTAPVTIDSDYFEINGRCHLNITNGTAILEWVE
;
A
#
# COMPACT_ATOMS: atom_id res chain seq x y z
N ILE A 1 -8.33 27.14 2.66
CA ILE A 1 -7.37 27.28 3.77
C ILE A 1 -7.35 28.74 4.21
N TRP A 2 -7.49 28.98 5.50
CA TRP A 2 -7.39 30.30 6.11
C TRP A 2 -6.02 30.42 6.77
N LEU A 3 -5.25 31.44 6.39
CA LEU A 3 -3.98 31.75 7.02
C LEU A 3 -4.19 33.00 7.89
N ARG A 4 -3.98 32.88 9.19
CA ARG A 4 -4.08 34.02 10.13
C ARG A 4 -2.70 34.35 10.64
N THR A 5 -2.26 35.60 10.45
CA THR A 5 -0.97 36.10 10.91
C THR A 5 -1.11 37.49 11.51
N GLU A 6 -0.09 37.95 12.18
CA GLU A 6 0.00 39.29 12.75
C GLU A 6 0.86 40.24 11.87
N ASP A 7 1.55 39.71 10.83
CA ASP A 7 2.47 40.46 9.97
C ASP A 7 2.43 39.95 8.51
N ARG A 8 2.53 40.86 7.54
CA ARG A 8 2.68 40.56 6.11
C ARG A 8 3.91 39.70 5.77
N ARG A 9 4.99 39.79 6.53
CA ARG A 9 6.16 38.93 6.32
C ARG A 9 5.87 37.48 6.63
N GLU A 10 5.09 37.21 7.66
CA GLU A 10 4.66 35.86 8.02
C GLU A 10 3.74 35.27 6.94
N VAL A 11 2.91 36.09 6.26
CA VAL A 11 2.11 35.63 5.13
C VAL A 11 2.99 35.11 4.01
N ALA A 12 4.07 35.81 3.67
CA ALA A 12 5.00 35.37 2.62
C ALA A 12 5.71 34.06 3.00
N GLU A 13 6.15 33.94 4.25
CA GLU A 13 6.77 32.69 4.73
C GLU A 13 5.78 31.52 4.74
N MET A 14 4.54 31.75 5.19
CA MET A 14 3.50 30.71 5.15
C MET A 14 3.17 30.29 3.72
N ARG A 15 3.14 31.23 2.75
CA ARG A 15 2.98 30.92 1.33
C ARG A 15 4.06 29.97 0.83
N HIS A 16 5.33 30.23 1.14
CA HIS A 16 6.44 29.38 0.76
C HIS A 16 6.36 28.00 1.43
N ARG A 17 6.01 27.96 2.71
CA ARG A 17 5.84 26.70 3.45
C ARG A 17 4.68 25.87 2.88
N LEU A 18 3.54 26.51 2.55
CA LEU A 18 2.42 25.86 1.94
C LEU A 18 2.77 25.32 0.56
N ALA A 19 3.42 26.12 -0.28
CA ALA A 19 3.87 25.69 -1.60
C ALA A 19 4.82 24.48 -1.51
N ALA A 20 5.78 24.52 -0.59
CA ALA A 20 6.70 23.41 -0.37
C ALA A 20 6.00 22.15 0.15
N ALA A 21 4.99 22.29 1.01
CA ALA A 21 4.22 21.16 1.53
C ALA A 21 3.27 20.54 0.48
N LEU A 22 2.80 21.33 -0.48
CA LEU A 22 1.90 20.89 -1.55
C LEU A 22 2.64 20.38 -2.78
N TRP A 23 3.94 20.65 -2.89
CA TRP A 23 4.75 20.17 -4.01
C TRP A 23 5.09 18.70 -3.84
N THR A 24 4.62 17.88 -4.77
CA THR A 24 4.94 16.45 -4.84
C THR A 24 5.14 16.05 -6.29
N ASP A 25 6.20 15.28 -6.57
CA ASP A 25 6.45 14.74 -7.92
C ASP A 25 5.47 13.62 -8.27
N GLU A 26 5.01 12.88 -7.25
CA GLU A 26 4.07 11.78 -7.36
C GLU A 26 2.82 12.03 -6.49
N PRO A 27 1.69 11.36 -6.79
CA PRO A 27 0.52 11.43 -5.92
C PRO A 27 0.86 11.05 -4.48
N ALA A 28 0.48 11.88 -3.53
CA ALA A 28 0.75 11.70 -2.11
C ALA A 28 -0.54 11.41 -1.33
N PRO A 29 -0.45 10.75 -0.16
CA PRO A 29 -1.61 10.49 0.69
C PRO A 29 -2.30 11.79 1.15
N LEU A 30 -3.57 11.93 0.82
CA LEU A 30 -4.44 13.00 1.29
C LEU A 30 -5.43 12.43 2.32
N TYR A 31 -5.27 12.82 3.56
CA TYR A 31 -6.20 12.50 4.65
C TYR A 31 -7.25 13.60 4.77
N LEU A 32 -8.53 13.21 4.82
CA LEU A 32 -9.61 14.14 5.04
C LEU A 32 -9.90 14.27 6.55
N PRO A 33 -10.29 15.46 7.05
CA PRO A 33 -10.54 15.66 8.47
C PRO A 33 -11.67 14.82 9.05
N ASP A 34 -12.65 14.45 8.24
CA ASP A 34 -13.81 13.64 8.57
C ASP A 34 -13.53 12.13 8.56
N ASP A 35 -12.47 11.69 7.86
CA ASP A 35 -11.99 10.30 7.88
C ASP A 35 -10.44 10.25 7.94
N PRO A 36 -9.84 10.47 9.13
CA PRO A 36 -8.39 10.48 9.28
C PRO A 36 -7.75 9.08 9.24
N THR A 37 -8.56 8.02 9.15
CA THR A 37 -8.07 6.63 9.10
C THR A 37 -7.82 6.13 7.71
N ARG A 38 -8.33 6.85 6.70
CA ARG A 38 -8.18 6.52 5.28
C ARG A 38 -7.59 7.71 4.52
N TYR A 39 -7.00 7.41 3.38
CA TYR A 39 -6.42 8.43 2.51
C TYR A 39 -6.77 8.16 1.04
N LEU A 40 -6.74 9.23 0.26
CA LEU A 40 -6.79 9.20 -1.19
C LEU A 40 -5.38 9.51 -1.74
N LEU A 41 -5.02 8.95 -2.88
CA LEU A 41 -3.81 9.36 -3.59
C LEU A 41 -4.13 10.59 -4.44
N ALA A 42 -3.58 11.72 -4.05
CA ALA A 42 -3.88 13.02 -4.64
C ALA A 42 -2.62 13.75 -5.09
N SER A 43 -2.76 14.54 -6.14
CA SER A 43 -1.77 15.52 -6.57
C SER A 43 -2.42 16.90 -6.63
N VAL A 44 -1.64 17.95 -6.30
CA VAL A 44 -2.14 19.32 -6.41
C VAL A 44 -2.14 19.74 -7.88
N ARG A 45 -3.22 20.38 -8.32
CA ARG A 45 -3.38 20.91 -9.67
C ARG A 45 -3.83 22.37 -9.61
N GLY A 46 -3.31 23.16 -10.54
CA GLY A 46 -3.66 24.58 -10.69
C GLY A 46 -2.72 25.52 -9.93
N SER A 47 -3.02 26.82 -10.00
CA SER A 47 -2.33 27.84 -9.20
C SER A 47 -2.92 27.88 -7.79
N THR A 48 -2.08 28.12 -6.81
CA THR A 48 -2.47 28.43 -5.43
C THR A 48 -2.38 29.95 -5.23
N ASP A 49 -3.26 30.69 -5.89
CA ASP A 49 -3.33 32.13 -5.69
C ASP A 49 -3.93 32.43 -4.32
N LEU A 50 -3.37 33.40 -3.62
CA LEU A 50 -3.89 33.89 -2.36
C LEU A 50 -4.83 35.05 -2.64
N ASP A 51 -6.10 34.86 -2.36
CA ASP A 51 -7.08 35.95 -2.31
C ASP A 51 -6.93 36.69 -0.97
N GLU A 52 -6.57 37.94 -1.03
CA GLU A 52 -6.46 38.79 0.16
C GLU A 52 -7.85 39.31 0.53
N ILE A 53 -8.45 38.74 1.58
CA ILE A 53 -9.70 39.31 2.16
C ILE A 53 -9.35 40.50 3.04
N THR A 54 -8.26 40.46 3.78
CA THR A 54 -7.62 41.51 4.56
C THR A 54 -6.11 41.28 4.56
N ASP A 55 -5.35 42.34 4.88
CA ASP A 55 -3.87 42.30 4.88
C ASP A 55 -3.27 41.19 5.75
N ASP A 56 -4.01 40.72 6.76
CA ASP A 56 -3.59 39.75 7.78
C ASP A 56 -4.37 38.43 7.75
N CYS A 57 -5.30 38.27 6.81
CA CYS A 57 -6.12 37.07 6.71
C CYS A 57 -6.32 36.62 5.25
N PRO A 58 -5.25 36.22 4.55
CA PRO A 58 -5.38 35.69 3.19
C PRO A 58 -6.03 34.31 3.19
N THR A 59 -6.78 34.04 2.12
CA THR A 59 -7.36 32.72 1.87
C THR A 59 -6.82 32.13 0.58
N THR A 60 -6.75 30.84 0.51
CA THR A 60 -6.43 30.12 -0.73
C THR A 60 -7.29 28.88 -0.90
N THR A 61 -7.60 28.57 -2.14
CA THR A 61 -8.23 27.32 -2.52
C THR A 61 -7.19 26.42 -3.16
N VAL A 62 -7.06 25.20 -2.64
CA VAL A 62 -6.18 24.18 -3.19
C VAL A 62 -7.04 23.13 -3.86
N THR A 63 -6.79 22.88 -5.15
CA THR A 63 -7.49 21.84 -5.91
C THR A 63 -6.63 20.58 -5.94
N PHE A 64 -7.18 19.49 -5.42
CA PHE A 64 -6.57 18.18 -5.48
C PHE A 64 -7.15 17.37 -6.64
N HIS A 65 -6.28 16.77 -7.42
CA HIS A 65 -6.64 15.85 -8.46
C HIS A 65 -6.41 14.42 -7.97
N ILE A 66 -7.48 13.66 -7.93
CA ILE A 66 -7.50 12.25 -7.49
C ILE A 66 -7.69 11.42 -8.76
N ARG A 67 -6.66 10.65 -9.16
CA ARG A 67 -6.74 9.77 -10.33
C ARG A 67 -7.45 8.47 -10.02
N ASP A 68 -7.22 7.96 -8.82
CA ASP A 68 -7.80 6.76 -8.32
C ASP A 68 -8.77 7.13 -7.18
N PRO A 69 -10.09 6.96 -7.38
CA PRO A 69 -11.10 7.36 -6.39
C PRO A 69 -11.17 6.42 -5.18
N ASP A 70 -10.31 5.41 -5.12
CA ASP A 70 -10.31 4.45 -4.02
C ASP A 70 -9.69 5.02 -2.76
N TYR A 71 -10.35 4.73 -1.63
CA TYR A 71 -9.81 5.01 -0.32
C TYR A 71 -8.90 3.87 0.13
N TYR A 72 -7.70 4.22 0.50
CA TYR A 72 -6.70 3.33 1.05
C TYR A 72 -6.75 3.39 2.57
N GLY A 73 -6.81 2.23 3.21
CA GLY A 73 -6.77 2.11 4.66
C GLY A 73 -5.37 1.88 5.21
N GLN A 74 -5.31 1.25 6.36
CA GLN A 74 -4.06 0.98 7.03
C GLN A 74 -3.31 -0.19 6.39
N LYS A 75 -1.99 -0.08 6.37
CA LYS A 75 -1.13 -1.22 6.08
C LYS A 75 -1.27 -2.26 7.19
N ARG A 76 -1.63 -3.48 6.79
CA ARG A 76 -1.69 -4.63 7.69
C ARG A 76 -0.48 -5.51 7.48
N ARG A 77 -0.03 -6.11 8.58
CA ARG A 77 1.08 -7.07 8.57
C ARG A 77 0.76 -8.19 9.54
N MET A 78 0.94 -9.43 9.09
CA MET A 78 0.70 -10.63 9.88
C MET A 78 1.84 -11.61 9.70
N GLU A 79 2.39 -12.13 10.80
CA GLU A 79 3.36 -13.22 10.78
C GLU A 79 2.62 -14.54 10.98
N VAL A 80 2.93 -15.52 10.14
CA VAL A 80 2.25 -16.81 10.10
C VAL A 80 3.26 -17.94 9.94
N SER A 81 2.91 -19.09 10.50
CA SER A 81 3.65 -20.33 10.28
C SER A 81 2.93 -21.19 9.24
N ALA A 82 3.60 -22.23 8.76
CA ALA A 82 3.00 -23.22 7.87
C ALA A 82 1.68 -23.77 8.41
N GLY A 83 0.76 -24.03 7.49
CA GLY A 83 -0.59 -24.49 7.78
C GLY A 83 -1.64 -23.49 7.35
N ASN A 84 -2.83 -23.65 7.91
CA ASN A 84 -3.98 -22.83 7.59
C ASN A 84 -3.97 -21.53 8.41
N VAL A 85 -4.27 -20.42 7.75
CA VAL A 85 -4.37 -19.11 8.37
C VAL A 85 -5.57 -18.34 7.79
N TYR A 86 -6.26 -17.60 8.64
CA TYR A 86 -7.32 -16.69 8.23
C TYR A 86 -6.81 -15.27 8.24
N VAL A 87 -6.95 -14.58 7.11
CA VAL A 87 -6.69 -13.14 6.97
C VAL A 87 -8.00 -12.42 6.75
N ASN A 88 -8.06 -11.16 7.13
CA ASN A 88 -9.20 -10.29 6.83
C ASN A 88 -8.67 -9.06 6.11
N ALA A 89 -9.05 -8.90 4.84
CA ALA A 89 -8.63 -7.76 4.03
C ALA A 89 -9.11 -6.42 4.60
N GLY A 90 -10.25 -6.42 5.31
CA GLY A 90 -10.77 -5.25 6.03
C GLY A 90 -11.43 -4.18 5.15
N GLY A 91 -11.09 -4.11 3.89
CA GLY A 91 -11.64 -3.17 2.93
C GLY A 91 -12.95 -3.64 2.28
N ASN A 92 -13.50 -2.80 1.43
CA ASN A 92 -14.66 -3.11 0.58
C ASN A 92 -14.24 -3.53 -0.84
N ARG A 93 -12.94 -3.56 -1.11
CA ARG A 93 -12.33 -4.04 -2.36
C ARG A 93 -11.33 -5.15 -2.07
N PRO A 94 -11.06 -6.01 -3.07
CA PRO A 94 -9.98 -6.98 -2.99
C PRO A 94 -8.64 -6.28 -2.75
N ALA A 95 -7.77 -6.91 -1.95
CA ALA A 95 -6.44 -6.42 -1.64
C ALA A 95 -5.38 -7.40 -2.15
N HIS A 96 -4.29 -6.85 -2.67
CA HIS A 96 -3.15 -7.65 -3.10
C HIS A 96 -2.20 -7.92 -1.92
N LEU A 97 -1.78 -9.17 -1.81
CA LEU A 97 -0.79 -9.58 -0.82
C LEU A 97 0.64 -9.33 -1.30
N LYS A 98 1.46 -8.84 -0.39
CA LYS A 98 2.92 -8.99 -0.47
C LYS A 98 3.35 -10.02 0.55
N VAL A 99 4.05 -11.04 0.10
CA VAL A 99 4.46 -12.17 0.94
C VAL A 99 5.97 -12.21 1.03
N THR A 100 6.49 -12.25 2.26
CA THR A 100 7.90 -12.54 2.51
C THR A 100 7.99 -13.84 3.30
N ALA A 101 8.52 -14.91 2.70
CA ALA A 101 8.56 -16.21 3.33
C ALA A 101 9.97 -16.75 3.50
N LYS A 102 10.14 -17.55 4.56
CA LYS A 102 11.33 -18.38 4.82
C LYS A 102 10.89 -19.84 4.79
N PRO A 103 11.23 -20.57 3.71
CA PRO A 103 10.86 -21.97 3.57
C PRO A 103 11.64 -22.86 4.54
N ALA A 104 11.15 -24.06 4.81
CA ALA A 104 11.93 -25.12 5.39
C ALA A 104 12.91 -25.71 4.35
N ALA A 105 14.01 -26.31 4.82
CA ALA A 105 15.02 -26.87 3.93
C ALA A 105 14.47 -28.03 3.06
N GLY A 106 14.91 -28.06 1.79
CA GLY A 106 14.67 -29.17 0.87
C GLY A 106 13.24 -29.33 0.36
N SER A 107 12.40 -28.31 0.48
CA SER A 107 10.99 -28.39 0.14
C SER A 107 10.58 -27.40 -0.94
N THR A 108 9.50 -27.71 -1.63
CA THR A 108 8.74 -26.76 -2.44
C THR A 108 7.97 -25.85 -1.50
N TRP A 109 7.81 -24.59 -1.89
CA TRP A 109 7.01 -23.62 -1.12
C TRP A 109 5.82 -23.16 -1.97
N ARG A 110 4.66 -23.11 -1.32
CA ARG A 110 3.40 -22.74 -1.97
C ARG A 110 2.51 -21.98 -0.98
N ILE A 111 1.85 -20.97 -1.46
CA ILE A 111 0.72 -20.33 -0.81
C ILE A 111 -0.54 -20.55 -1.62
N THR A 112 -1.62 -20.95 -0.97
CA THR A 112 -2.91 -21.26 -1.60
C THR A 112 -4.01 -20.44 -0.96
N ASN A 113 -4.86 -19.82 -1.75
CA ASN A 113 -6.17 -19.35 -1.34
C ASN A 113 -7.12 -20.56 -1.34
N VAL A 114 -7.47 -21.04 -0.16
CA VAL A 114 -8.28 -22.27 -0.01
C VAL A 114 -9.72 -22.05 -0.45
N ASP A 115 -10.21 -20.80 -0.38
CA ASP A 115 -11.59 -20.47 -0.73
C ASP A 115 -11.79 -20.49 -2.26
N THR A 116 -10.79 -20.06 -3.04
CA THR A 116 -10.86 -20.03 -4.52
C THR A 116 -10.13 -21.19 -5.18
N GLY A 117 -9.15 -21.79 -4.49
CA GLY A 117 -8.28 -22.84 -5.02
C GLY A 117 -7.04 -22.32 -5.76
N GLU A 118 -6.95 -21.00 -5.98
CA GLU A 118 -5.80 -20.35 -6.59
C GLU A 118 -4.55 -20.47 -5.72
N PHE A 119 -3.39 -20.55 -6.34
CA PHE A 119 -2.14 -20.69 -5.60
C PHE A 119 -0.94 -20.18 -6.38
N VAL A 120 0.11 -19.83 -5.65
CA VAL A 120 1.44 -19.56 -6.21
C VAL A 120 2.44 -20.53 -5.60
N ALA A 121 3.15 -21.27 -6.46
CA ALA A 121 4.18 -22.22 -6.06
C ALA A 121 5.52 -21.87 -6.69
N ILE A 122 6.58 -21.85 -5.87
CA ILE A 122 7.95 -21.55 -6.34
C ILE A 122 8.55 -22.80 -6.99
N ASN A 123 9.01 -22.63 -8.24
CA ASN A 123 9.62 -23.70 -9.04
C ASN A 123 11.14 -23.56 -9.10
N THR A 124 11.81 -23.55 -7.95
CA THR A 124 13.27 -23.56 -7.84
C THR A 124 13.71 -24.25 -6.55
N ALA A 125 14.95 -24.67 -6.51
CA ALA A 125 15.53 -25.29 -5.31
C ALA A 125 15.58 -24.27 -4.15
N LEU A 126 15.05 -24.65 -3.00
CA LEU A 126 14.98 -23.84 -1.79
C LEU A 126 15.82 -24.44 -0.68
N THR A 127 16.42 -23.57 0.12
CA THR A 127 17.14 -23.92 1.35
C THR A 127 16.51 -23.21 2.53
N SER A 128 16.83 -23.62 3.75
CA SER A 128 16.33 -22.93 4.96
C SER A 128 16.82 -21.47 5.10
N SER A 129 17.86 -21.09 4.35
CA SER A 129 18.35 -19.71 4.27
C SER A 129 17.71 -18.89 3.13
N SER A 130 16.93 -19.53 2.27
CA SER A 130 16.24 -18.84 1.18
C SER A 130 15.21 -17.83 1.72
N THR A 131 15.09 -16.71 1.05
CA THR A 131 14.02 -15.73 1.30
C THR A 131 13.22 -15.58 0.04
N ILE A 132 11.95 -15.94 0.11
CA ILE A 132 10.98 -15.81 -0.98
C ILE A 132 10.25 -14.47 -0.80
N ARG A 133 10.06 -13.73 -1.88
CA ARG A 133 9.16 -12.58 -1.92
C ARG A 133 8.22 -12.72 -3.10
N LEU A 134 6.94 -12.56 -2.81
CA LEU A 134 5.88 -12.49 -3.81
C LEU A 134 5.21 -11.14 -3.71
N ASP A 135 4.94 -10.53 -4.85
CA ASP A 135 4.06 -9.38 -4.99
C ASP A 135 2.90 -9.82 -5.89
N MET A 136 1.70 -9.97 -5.29
CA MET A 136 0.52 -10.44 -6.02
C MET A 136 -0.01 -9.39 -7.00
N ALA A 137 0.25 -8.10 -6.73
CA ALA A 137 -0.21 -7.01 -7.62
C ALA A 137 0.60 -6.94 -8.92
N THR A 138 1.90 -7.23 -8.86
CA THR A 138 2.79 -7.20 -10.03
C THR A 138 3.07 -8.58 -10.61
N GLU A 139 2.47 -9.62 -10.03
CA GLU A 139 2.66 -11.04 -10.41
C GLU A 139 4.15 -11.43 -10.44
N HIS A 140 4.89 -10.97 -9.46
CA HIS A 140 6.33 -11.12 -9.44
C HIS A 140 6.80 -11.92 -8.24
N ALA A 141 7.66 -12.93 -8.51
CA ALA A 141 8.28 -13.78 -7.51
C ALA A 141 9.80 -13.63 -7.51
N THR A 142 10.39 -13.55 -6.33
CA THR A 142 11.86 -13.58 -6.17
C THR A 142 12.29 -14.56 -5.08
N VAL A 143 13.46 -15.15 -5.27
CA VAL A 143 14.19 -15.92 -4.25
C VAL A 143 15.56 -15.29 -4.07
N ASN A 144 15.89 -14.89 -2.86
CA ASN A 144 17.15 -14.20 -2.53
C ASN A 144 17.39 -12.93 -3.39
N ASN A 145 16.32 -12.16 -3.65
CA ASN A 145 16.29 -10.95 -4.49
C ASN A 145 16.56 -11.19 -6.00
N GLN A 146 16.53 -12.41 -6.45
CA GLN A 146 16.60 -12.74 -7.88
C GLN A 146 15.25 -13.26 -8.34
N THR A 147 14.80 -12.87 -9.54
CA THR A 147 13.56 -13.35 -10.13
C THR A 147 13.56 -14.90 -10.14
N ALA A 148 12.50 -15.48 -9.62
CA ALA A 148 12.35 -16.93 -9.53
C ALA A 148 11.13 -17.38 -10.34
N PRO A 149 11.23 -18.50 -11.07
CA PRO A 149 10.09 -19.06 -11.76
C PRO A 149 9.07 -19.61 -10.76
N VAL A 150 7.80 -19.39 -11.06
CA VAL A 150 6.67 -20.09 -10.45
C VAL A 150 6.27 -21.28 -11.31
N THR A 151 5.49 -22.21 -10.76
CA THR A 151 4.95 -23.33 -11.57
C THR A 151 3.97 -22.82 -12.59
N ILE A 152 3.81 -23.52 -13.73
CA ILE A 152 2.96 -23.08 -14.85
C ILE A 152 1.47 -23.01 -14.49
N ASP A 153 1.07 -23.76 -13.48
CA ASP A 153 -0.27 -23.80 -12.91
C ASP A 153 -0.48 -22.82 -11.74
N SER A 154 0.52 -21.98 -11.47
CA SER A 154 0.38 -20.90 -10.49
C SER A 154 -0.52 -19.80 -11.03
N ASP A 155 -1.40 -19.33 -10.16
CA ASP A 155 -2.31 -18.22 -10.42
C ASP A 155 -2.21 -17.23 -9.26
N TYR A 156 -1.90 -15.96 -9.58
CA TYR A 156 -1.80 -14.90 -8.58
C TYR A 156 -3.20 -14.46 -8.21
N PHE A 157 -3.44 -14.26 -6.93
CA PHE A 157 -4.78 -14.02 -6.40
C PHE A 157 -4.84 -12.78 -5.49
N GLU A 158 -6.05 -12.28 -5.31
CA GLU A 158 -6.41 -11.24 -4.38
C GLU A 158 -7.10 -11.84 -3.15
N ILE A 159 -7.04 -11.10 -2.04
CA ILE A 159 -7.83 -11.43 -0.86
C ILE A 159 -9.02 -10.47 -0.73
N ASN A 160 -10.19 -10.99 -0.41
CA ASN A 160 -11.39 -10.20 -0.23
C ASN A 160 -12.12 -10.60 1.06
N GLY A 161 -12.39 -9.61 1.92
CA GLY A 161 -13.01 -9.88 3.21
C GLY A 161 -12.21 -10.89 4.04
N ARG A 162 -12.89 -11.87 4.63
CA ARG A 162 -12.25 -12.98 5.33
C ARG A 162 -11.85 -14.06 4.34
N CYS A 163 -10.56 -14.33 4.25
CA CYS A 163 -9.97 -15.28 3.32
C CYS A 163 -9.20 -16.36 4.07
N HIS A 164 -9.31 -17.61 3.63
CA HIS A 164 -8.61 -18.77 4.18
C HIS A 164 -7.41 -19.11 3.31
N LEU A 165 -6.21 -18.94 3.85
CA LEU A 165 -4.96 -19.23 3.18
C LEU A 165 -4.29 -20.48 3.76
N ASN A 166 -3.51 -21.17 2.95
CA ASN A 166 -2.65 -22.27 3.38
C ASN A 166 -1.22 -22.04 2.90
N ILE A 167 -0.25 -22.21 3.78
CA ILE A 167 1.18 -22.11 3.52
C ILE A 167 1.80 -23.50 3.77
N THR A 168 2.49 -24.04 2.78
CA THR A 168 2.95 -25.45 2.84
C THR A 168 4.02 -25.70 3.90
N ASN A 169 4.97 -24.78 4.08
CA ASN A 169 6.07 -24.95 5.04
C ASN A 169 6.72 -23.62 5.42
N GLY A 170 7.50 -23.64 6.50
CA GLY A 170 8.27 -22.50 6.98
C GLY A 170 7.43 -21.44 7.66
N THR A 171 7.85 -20.20 7.54
CA THR A 171 7.16 -19.02 8.08
C THR A 171 6.97 -17.97 6.97
N ALA A 172 5.96 -17.16 7.10
CA ALA A 172 5.73 -16.05 6.17
C ALA A 172 5.22 -14.80 6.89
N ILE A 173 5.52 -13.66 6.29
CA ILE A 173 4.97 -12.36 6.62
C ILE A 173 4.04 -12.00 5.48
N LEU A 174 2.78 -11.77 5.80
CA LEU A 174 1.75 -11.32 4.89
C LEU A 174 1.53 -9.82 5.12
N GLU A 175 1.60 -9.02 4.06
CA GLU A 175 1.37 -7.59 4.11
C GLU A 175 0.34 -7.20 3.05
N TRP A 176 -0.60 -6.33 3.40
CA TRP A 176 -1.60 -5.78 2.49
C TRP A 176 -2.04 -4.39 2.95
N VAL A 177 -2.77 -3.69 2.08
CA VAL A 177 -3.43 -2.41 2.39
C VAL A 177 -4.94 -2.65 2.34
N GLU A 178 -5.65 -2.15 3.37
CA GLU A 178 -7.13 -2.16 3.40
C GLU A 178 -7.73 -1.14 2.44
#